data_19f3d1786145a37a05d9129576a15627
#
_entry.id   19f3d1786145a37a05d9129576a15627
#
_cell.length_a   1.000
_cell.length_b   1.000
_cell.length_c   1.000
_cell.angle_alpha   90.00
_cell.angle_beta   90.00
_cell.angle_gamma   90.00
#
_symmetry.space_group_name_H-M   'P 1'
#
loop_
_entity.id
_entity.type
_entity.pdbx_description
1 polymer ?
#
loop_
_entity_poly.entity_id
_entity_poly.type
_entity_poly.pdbx_seq_one_letter_code
_entity_poly.pdbx_strand_id
1 'polypeptide(L)'
;MKEEITMENQTLMQYFEWYLPADGNHWTRLAEDAQHLADLGIRKVWMPPAFKATSNNDVGYGVYDLFDLGEFDQKGTVRTKYGFKDDYLQAIQALKDAGIQPMADVVLNHKAAADGLEEFEVVEVDPMDRNKILTEPFTIQGWTKFIFDGRNGAYNDFHWHWYHFTGTDYDASRNKSGIYQIQGDNKGWAHGDLVDKENGNYDYLMYADIDFKHPEVVENLDQWAEWFIETTGVEGFRLDAVKHIDSFFMKNFIHNITKKYGEDFYVFGEFWNGDTETNDEYLESIDYLYDLIDVALHQNLFRASQEGENFDLRTIFDGTLALNHPEQAVTFVDNHDTQRGQALESTIQEWFKPAAYALILLREAGLPCVFYGDYYGIEGQFAQESFQGVLDRLLWVRKDLAYGEETDYFDDPNCIGWTRSGSEESAPIACLISNNQAATKVMEIGSSYAGLTYYDVLENCSETVQVQEDGTAEFPVAERSVSVWVAQDTEGQ
;
A
#
# COMPACT_ATOMS: atom_id res chain seq x y z
N MET A 1 1.25 18.97 -34.61
CA MET A 1 0.31 18.41 -33.65
C MET A 1 1.14 17.48 -32.80
N LYS A 2 1.27 17.74 -31.50
CA LYS A 2 1.73 16.72 -30.56
C LYS A 2 0.56 15.72 -30.49
N GLU A 3 0.80 14.46 -30.80
CA GLU A 3 -0.11 13.41 -30.38
C GLU A 3 -0.25 13.56 -28.86
N GLU A 4 -1.43 13.90 -28.38
CA GLU A 4 -1.79 13.69 -26.98
C GLU A 4 -1.79 12.19 -26.81
N ILE A 5 -0.71 11.68 -26.24
CA ILE A 5 -0.68 10.32 -25.71
C ILE A 5 -1.67 10.35 -24.57
N THR A 6 -2.87 9.81 -24.79
CA THR A 6 -3.79 9.50 -23.68
C THR A 6 -3.02 8.59 -22.75
N MET A 7 -2.67 9.09 -21.56
CA MET A 7 -1.99 8.24 -20.57
C MET A 7 -2.96 7.16 -20.14
N GLU A 8 -2.59 5.91 -20.31
CA GLU A 8 -3.38 4.77 -19.86
C GLU A 8 -3.62 4.86 -18.35
N ASN A 9 -4.86 4.63 -17.92
CA ASN A 9 -5.20 4.55 -16.49
C ASN A 9 -4.42 3.41 -15.83
N GLN A 10 -3.49 3.75 -14.96
CA GLN A 10 -2.72 2.75 -14.23
C GLN A 10 -3.46 2.27 -12.99
N THR A 11 -3.32 0.99 -12.67
CA THR A 11 -3.85 0.38 -11.45
C THR A 11 -2.77 -0.45 -10.79
N LEU A 12 -2.60 -0.27 -9.49
CA LEU A 12 -1.73 -1.09 -8.63
C LEU A 12 -2.57 -2.22 -8.02
N MET A 13 -1.96 -3.39 -7.84
CA MET A 13 -2.54 -4.47 -7.05
C MET A 13 -1.56 -4.89 -5.96
N GLN A 14 -2.01 -4.88 -4.70
CA GLN A 14 -1.35 -5.58 -3.61
C GLN A 14 -1.65 -7.08 -3.76
N TYR A 15 -0.66 -7.87 -4.22
CA TYR A 15 -0.86 -9.28 -4.55
C TYR A 15 -0.56 -10.20 -3.36
N PHE A 16 -1.08 -9.88 -2.18
CA PHE A 16 -1.06 -10.74 -0.99
C PHE A 16 -2.05 -10.26 0.06
N GLU A 17 -2.36 -11.15 1.00
CA GLU A 17 -3.08 -10.88 2.23
C GLU A 17 -2.40 -11.63 3.40
N TRP A 18 -2.76 -11.30 4.65
CA TRP A 18 -2.03 -11.76 5.84
C TRP A 18 -2.08 -13.29 6.06
N TYR A 19 -3.23 -13.90 5.77
CA TYR A 19 -3.51 -15.31 6.09
C TYR A 19 -3.20 -16.29 4.95
N LEU A 20 -2.54 -15.85 3.89
CA LEU A 20 -2.07 -16.73 2.82
C LEU A 20 -1.37 -17.95 3.36
N PRO A 21 -1.57 -19.15 2.78
CA PRO A 21 -0.94 -20.37 3.23
C PRO A 21 0.58 -20.30 3.12
N ALA A 22 1.29 -20.83 4.12
CA ALA A 22 2.75 -20.91 4.12
C ALA A 22 3.24 -22.16 3.35
N ASP A 23 2.72 -22.38 2.16
CA ASP A 23 2.99 -23.57 1.34
C ASP A 23 4.18 -23.41 0.39
N GLY A 24 4.73 -22.16 0.29
CA GLY A 24 5.86 -21.84 -0.58
C GLY A 24 5.53 -21.76 -2.07
N ASN A 25 4.24 -21.61 -2.43
CA ASN A 25 3.80 -21.61 -3.83
C ASN A 25 3.24 -20.24 -4.29
N HIS A 26 3.35 -19.20 -3.47
CA HIS A 26 2.73 -17.92 -3.80
C HIS A 26 3.38 -17.27 -5.03
N TRP A 27 4.69 -17.34 -5.16
CA TRP A 27 5.40 -16.83 -6.35
C TRP A 27 4.99 -17.55 -7.63
N THR A 28 4.79 -18.88 -7.55
CA THR A 28 4.29 -19.66 -8.71
C THR A 28 2.88 -19.24 -9.10
N ARG A 29 1.98 -19.01 -8.11
CA ARG A 29 0.63 -18.48 -8.36
C ARG A 29 0.67 -17.11 -9.04
N LEU A 30 1.53 -16.22 -8.56
CA LEU A 30 1.69 -14.89 -9.18
C LEU A 30 2.19 -14.99 -10.63
N ALA A 31 3.17 -15.87 -10.89
CA ALA A 31 3.67 -16.08 -12.25
C ALA A 31 2.59 -16.60 -13.20
N GLU A 32 1.76 -17.55 -12.73
CA GLU A 32 0.64 -18.10 -13.51
C GLU A 32 -0.47 -17.09 -13.76
N ASP A 33 -0.64 -16.11 -12.86
CA ASP A 33 -1.71 -15.11 -12.88
C ASP A 33 -1.34 -13.82 -13.63
N ALA A 34 -0.07 -13.62 -13.96
CA ALA A 34 0.45 -12.36 -14.50
C ALA A 34 -0.30 -11.87 -15.75
N GLN A 35 -0.64 -12.77 -16.68
CA GLN A 35 -1.39 -12.41 -17.89
C GLN A 35 -2.84 -11.99 -17.57
N HIS A 36 -3.50 -12.69 -16.65
CA HIS A 36 -4.85 -12.31 -16.21
C HIS A 36 -4.87 -10.91 -15.59
N LEU A 37 -3.89 -10.60 -14.73
CA LEU A 37 -3.76 -9.26 -14.14
C LEU A 37 -3.56 -8.18 -15.21
N ALA A 38 -2.72 -8.44 -16.22
CA ALA A 38 -2.50 -7.52 -17.34
C ALA A 38 -3.78 -7.29 -18.14
N ASP A 39 -4.57 -8.33 -18.39
CA ASP A 39 -5.84 -8.25 -19.12
C ASP A 39 -6.87 -7.40 -18.37
N LEU A 40 -6.85 -7.41 -17.04
CA LEU A 40 -7.66 -6.57 -16.17
C LEU A 40 -7.22 -5.09 -16.14
N GLY A 41 -6.05 -4.75 -16.70
CA GLY A 41 -5.52 -3.39 -16.65
C GLY A 41 -4.66 -3.10 -15.42
N ILE A 42 -4.26 -4.12 -14.67
CA ILE A 42 -3.23 -3.97 -13.63
C ILE A 42 -1.89 -3.68 -14.31
N ARG A 43 -1.21 -2.61 -13.89
CA ARG A 43 0.07 -2.16 -14.47
C ARG A 43 1.21 -2.19 -13.46
N LYS A 44 0.90 -2.29 -12.18
CA LYS A 44 1.87 -2.43 -11.10
C LYS A 44 1.41 -3.52 -10.14
N VAL A 45 2.33 -4.35 -9.65
CA VAL A 45 2.04 -5.37 -8.64
C VAL A 45 2.98 -5.18 -7.46
N TRP A 46 2.42 -4.88 -6.30
CA TRP A 46 3.09 -4.87 -5.02
C TRP A 46 3.10 -6.30 -4.45
N MET A 47 4.30 -6.90 -4.46
CA MET A 47 4.56 -8.23 -3.94
C MET A 47 4.89 -8.18 -2.44
N PRO A 48 4.56 -9.22 -1.64
CA PRO A 48 4.94 -9.26 -0.23
C PRO A 48 6.46 -9.28 -0.03
N PRO A 49 6.97 -9.00 1.21
CA PRO A 49 8.40 -9.06 1.50
C PRO A 49 9.00 -10.41 1.13
N ALA A 50 10.07 -10.40 0.32
CA ALA A 50 10.70 -11.60 -0.21
C ALA A 50 11.88 -12.10 0.63
N PHE A 51 12.28 -11.36 1.67
CA PHE A 51 13.47 -11.62 2.48
C PHE A 51 13.26 -12.76 3.47
N LYS A 52 14.37 -13.37 3.92
CA LYS A 52 14.35 -14.32 5.04
C LYS A 52 13.82 -13.62 6.29
N ALA A 53 12.73 -14.16 6.83
CA ALA A 53 12.08 -13.69 8.03
C ALA A 53 12.33 -14.65 9.22
N THR A 54 11.60 -14.46 10.33
CA THR A 54 11.77 -15.27 11.55
C THR A 54 11.49 -16.76 11.36
N SER A 55 10.67 -17.10 10.37
CA SER A 55 10.32 -18.48 9.98
C SER A 55 9.69 -18.51 8.59
N ASN A 56 9.45 -19.69 8.05
CA ASN A 56 8.70 -19.87 6.79
C ASN A 56 7.17 -19.68 6.94
N ASN A 57 6.70 -19.29 8.10
CA ASN A 57 5.31 -18.91 8.37
C ASN A 57 5.12 -17.39 8.47
N ASP A 58 6.23 -16.68 8.69
CA ASP A 58 6.24 -15.22 8.82
C ASP A 58 5.86 -14.56 7.48
N VAL A 59 4.97 -13.60 7.54
CA VAL A 59 4.50 -12.84 6.36
C VAL A 59 5.58 -11.95 5.73
N GLY A 60 6.76 -11.85 6.38
CA GLY A 60 7.93 -11.15 5.87
C GLY A 60 8.33 -9.91 6.65
N TYR A 61 7.48 -9.42 7.56
CA TYR A 61 7.78 -8.21 8.34
C TYR A 61 8.70 -8.47 9.55
N GLY A 62 8.87 -9.70 10.00
CA GLY A 62 9.92 -10.09 10.94
C GLY A 62 11.26 -10.32 10.24
N VAL A 63 11.86 -9.29 9.65
CA VAL A 63 13.04 -9.42 8.78
C VAL A 63 14.27 -9.89 9.54
N TYR A 64 14.84 -11.02 9.09
CA TYR A 64 16.12 -11.53 9.57
C TYR A 64 17.27 -11.15 8.64
N ASP A 65 17.26 -11.58 7.38
CA ASP A 65 18.34 -11.34 6.42
C ASP A 65 17.83 -10.80 5.09
N LEU A 66 18.13 -9.54 4.81
CA LEU A 66 17.76 -8.84 3.56
C LEU A 66 18.44 -9.44 2.31
N PHE A 67 19.61 -10.10 2.46
CA PHE A 67 20.35 -10.73 1.37
C PHE A 67 19.98 -12.20 1.12
N ASP A 68 18.95 -12.72 1.80
CA ASP A 68 18.45 -14.07 1.59
C ASP A 68 16.98 -14.06 1.13
N LEU A 69 16.77 -14.37 -0.14
CA LEU A 69 15.45 -14.38 -0.79
C LEU A 69 14.81 -15.80 -0.81
N GLY A 70 15.16 -16.65 0.15
CA GLY A 70 14.74 -18.04 0.14
C GLY A 70 15.74 -18.96 -0.58
N GLU A 71 17.04 -18.71 -0.38
CA GLU A 71 18.15 -19.42 -1.01
C GLU A 71 19.02 -20.21 -0.01
N PHE A 72 19.15 -19.69 1.22
CA PHE A 72 20.03 -20.26 2.25
C PHE A 72 19.24 -20.93 3.37
N ASP A 73 19.79 -22.01 3.96
CA ASP A 73 19.21 -22.64 5.15
C ASP A 73 19.48 -21.76 6.38
N GLN A 74 18.52 -20.92 6.70
CA GLN A 74 18.53 -20.00 7.83
C GLN A 74 17.18 -20.04 8.55
N LYS A 75 17.16 -19.90 9.87
CA LYS A 75 15.95 -19.96 10.69
C LYS A 75 15.14 -21.27 10.47
N GLY A 76 15.88 -22.39 10.19
CA GLY A 76 15.29 -23.72 10.01
C GLY A 76 14.58 -23.95 8.69
N THR A 77 14.83 -23.10 7.70
CA THR A 77 14.21 -23.21 6.36
C THR A 77 15.10 -22.60 5.29
N VAL A 78 15.02 -23.14 4.06
CA VAL A 78 15.59 -22.51 2.89
C VAL A 78 14.61 -21.47 2.31
N ARG A 79 13.37 -21.88 2.03
CA ARG A 79 12.34 -21.02 1.46
C ARG A 79 11.77 -19.99 2.45
N THR A 80 11.20 -18.92 1.94
CA THR A 80 10.31 -18.03 2.68
C THR A 80 8.88 -18.61 2.74
N LYS A 81 7.93 -17.91 3.35
CA LYS A 81 6.50 -18.25 3.31
C LYS A 81 6.02 -18.44 1.86
N TYR A 82 6.52 -17.62 0.95
CA TYR A 82 6.01 -17.45 -0.41
C TYR A 82 6.71 -18.31 -1.45
N GLY A 83 7.93 -18.82 -1.19
CA GLY A 83 8.66 -19.67 -2.11
C GLY A 83 10.17 -19.57 -1.99
N PHE A 84 10.86 -20.13 -2.98
CA PHE A 84 12.30 -20.02 -3.15
C PHE A 84 12.65 -18.79 -3.99
N LYS A 85 13.92 -18.36 -3.96
CA LYS A 85 14.45 -17.26 -4.76
C LYS A 85 14.16 -17.44 -6.26
N ASP A 86 14.38 -18.64 -6.80
CA ASP A 86 14.15 -18.89 -8.23
C ASP A 86 12.68 -18.70 -8.62
N ASP A 87 11.73 -19.08 -7.76
CA ASP A 87 10.30 -18.88 -7.98
C ASP A 87 9.95 -17.37 -7.95
N TYR A 88 10.58 -16.61 -7.05
CA TYR A 88 10.44 -15.16 -6.98
C TYR A 88 10.93 -14.47 -8.26
N LEU A 89 12.11 -14.86 -8.75
CA LEU A 89 12.66 -14.32 -10.00
C LEU A 89 11.78 -14.67 -11.21
N GLN A 90 11.20 -15.88 -11.25
CA GLN A 90 10.25 -16.28 -12.29
C GLN A 90 8.96 -15.46 -12.24
N ALA A 91 8.43 -15.17 -11.04
CA ALA A 91 7.26 -14.31 -10.90
C ALA A 91 7.51 -12.90 -11.41
N ILE A 92 8.65 -12.31 -11.07
CA ILE A 92 9.06 -10.99 -11.57
C ILE A 92 9.16 -11.00 -13.11
N GLN A 93 9.80 -12.03 -13.69
CA GLN A 93 9.91 -12.13 -15.14
C GLN A 93 8.55 -12.27 -15.82
N ALA A 94 7.64 -13.08 -15.25
CA ALA A 94 6.30 -13.26 -15.78
C ALA A 94 5.48 -11.95 -15.76
N LEU A 95 5.59 -11.15 -14.69
CA LEU A 95 4.98 -9.82 -14.61
C LEU A 95 5.52 -8.90 -15.71
N LYS A 96 6.84 -8.85 -15.87
CA LYS A 96 7.48 -8.01 -16.91
C LYS A 96 7.09 -8.44 -18.32
N ASP A 97 7.02 -9.74 -18.60
CA ASP A 97 6.59 -10.28 -19.88
C ASP A 97 5.13 -9.94 -20.18
N ALA A 98 4.29 -9.77 -19.16
CA ALA A 98 2.91 -9.33 -19.26
C ALA A 98 2.76 -7.79 -19.28
N GLY A 99 3.85 -7.02 -19.23
CA GLY A 99 3.83 -5.55 -19.20
C GLY A 99 3.42 -4.95 -17.87
N ILE A 100 3.64 -5.69 -16.77
CA ILE A 100 3.35 -5.23 -15.40
C ILE A 100 4.67 -4.92 -14.69
N GLN A 101 4.73 -3.78 -14.04
CA GLN A 101 5.85 -3.34 -13.21
C GLN A 101 5.87 -4.09 -11.88
N PRO A 102 6.88 -4.95 -11.60
CA PRO A 102 6.98 -5.65 -10.33
C PRO A 102 7.55 -4.74 -9.25
N MET A 103 6.87 -4.65 -8.12
CA MET A 103 7.28 -3.84 -6.97
C MET A 103 7.53 -4.71 -5.75
N ALA A 104 8.64 -4.48 -5.06
CA ALA A 104 8.98 -5.18 -3.83
C ALA A 104 8.49 -4.42 -2.60
N ASP A 105 8.00 -5.15 -1.59
CA ASP A 105 7.81 -4.63 -0.25
C ASP A 105 9.15 -4.57 0.50
N VAL A 106 9.55 -3.40 0.95
CA VAL A 106 10.87 -3.11 1.52
C VAL A 106 10.74 -2.73 2.99
N VAL A 107 11.21 -3.62 3.88
CA VAL A 107 11.12 -3.49 5.33
C VAL A 107 12.50 -3.16 5.89
N LEU A 108 12.76 -1.88 6.17
CA LEU A 108 14.05 -1.40 6.63
C LEU A 108 14.08 -0.95 8.10
N ASN A 109 12.92 -0.74 8.73
CA ASN A 109 12.85 -0.14 10.05
C ASN A 109 13.57 -0.96 11.14
N HIS A 110 13.50 -2.29 11.08
CA HIS A 110 13.95 -3.17 12.16
C HIS A 110 14.47 -4.52 11.67
N LYS A 111 15.09 -5.26 12.59
CA LYS A 111 15.51 -6.66 12.39
C LYS A 111 15.01 -7.55 13.51
N ALA A 112 14.60 -8.78 13.16
CA ALA A 112 14.05 -9.77 14.06
C ALA A 112 14.85 -11.08 14.06
N ALA A 113 14.66 -11.91 15.09
CA ALA A 113 15.25 -13.25 15.23
C ALA A 113 16.79 -13.28 15.18
N ALA A 114 17.46 -12.36 15.89
CA ALA A 114 18.91 -12.32 16.00
C ALA A 114 19.53 -13.69 16.37
N ASP A 115 20.77 -13.92 15.97
CA ASP A 115 21.52 -15.16 16.20
C ASP A 115 22.06 -15.27 17.62
N GLY A 116 22.18 -14.13 18.33
CA GLY A 116 22.72 -14.11 19.67
C GLY A 116 22.38 -12.87 20.49
N LEU A 117 22.60 -13.02 21.79
CA LEU A 117 22.48 -11.94 22.77
C LEU A 117 23.79 -11.16 22.86
N GLU A 118 23.66 -9.86 23.12
CA GLU A 118 24.77 -8.97 23.44
C GLU A 118 24.44 -8.16 24.73
N GLU A 119 25.49 -7.76 25.45
CA GLU A 119 25.35 -6.88 26.60
C GLU A 119 25.62 -5.43 26.22
N PHE A 120 24.69 -4.53 26.55
CA PHE A 120 24.82 -3.10 26.30
C PHE A 120 23.98 -2.29 27.29
N GLU A 121 24.29 -1.01 27.39
CA GLU A 121 23.61 -0.09 28.30
C GLU A 121 22.37 0.52 27.61
N VAL A 122 21.29 0.63 28.39
CA VAL A 122 20.02 1.21 27.95
C VAL A 122 19.38 2.09 29.01
N VAL A 123 18.40 2.90 28.59
CA VAL A 123 17.35 3.42 29.48
C VAL A 123 16.00 2.85 29.04
N GLU A 124 15.11 2.60 29.98
CA GLU A 124 13.72 2.27 29.68
C GLU A 124 12.95 3.58 29.47
N VAL A 125 12.14 3.66 28.42
CA VAL A 125 11.32 4.84 28.09
C VAL A 125 9.84 4.54 28.20
N ASP A 126 9.04 5.60 28.34
CA ASP A 126 7.58 5.50 28.43
C ASP A 126 6.99 5.09 27.07
N PRO A 127 6.13 4.05 27.01
CA PRO A 127 5.47 3.63 25.79
C PRO A 127 4.61 4.70 25.11
N MET A 128 4.09 5.67 25.83
CA MET A 128 3.22 6.75 25.34
C MET A 128 3.97 8.07 25.14
N ASP A 129 5.23 8.15 25.54
CA ASP A 129 6.12 9.30 25.33
C ASP A 129 7.57 8.83 25.31
N ARG A 130 8.08 8.52 24.13
CA ARG A 130 9.44 7.98 23.89
C ARG A 130 10.55 8.92 24.36
N ASN A 131 10.25 10.22 24.55
CA ASN A 131 11.20 11.19 25.10
C ASN A 131 11.28 11.12 26.64
N LYS A 132 10.34 10.45 27.31
CA LYS A 132 10.30 10.33 28.76
C LYS A 132 11.08 9.09 29.23
N ILE A 133 12.26 9.33 29.80
CA ILE A 133 13.10 8.30 30.39
C ILE A 133 12.53 7.89 31.76
N LEU A 134 12.38 6.58 31.99
CA LEU A 134 11.81 5.99 33.18
C LEU A 134 12.87 5.48 34.19
N THR A 135 14.10 5.23 33.72
CA THR A 135 15.17 4.63 34.54
C THR A 135 16.48 5.38 34.37
N GLU A 136 17.36 5.26 35.35
CA GLU A 136 18.80 5.51 35.15
C GLU A 136 19.34 4.46 34.17
N PRO A 137 20.47 4.74 33.47
CA PRO A 137 21.12 3.76 32.61
C PRO A 137 21.44 2.45 33.30
N PHE A 138 21.19 1.32 32.64
CA PHE A 138 21.49 -0.01 33.14
C PHE A 138 21.78 -0.99 31.99
N THR A 139 22.51 -2.06 32.32
CA THR A 139 22.88 -3.09 31.34
C THR A 139 21.75 -4.10 31.15
N ILE A 140 21.46 -4.46 29.90
CA ILE A 140 20.57 -5.56 29.50
C ILE A 140 21.32 -6.60 28.66
N GLN A 141 20.67 -7.75 28.42
CA GLN A 141 21.02 -8.66 27.33
C GLN A 141 19.92 -8.58 26.25
N GLY A 142 20.26 -8.00 25.10
CA GLY A 142 19.33 -7.83 23.97
C GLY A 142 19.69 -8.72 22.78
N TRP A 143 18.66 -9.09 21.99
CA TRP A 143 18.79 -9.87 20.75
C TRP A 143 19.20 -8.95 19.59
N THR A 144 20.51 -8.71 19.44
CA THR A 144 21.06 -7.71 18.51
C THR A 144 22.22 -8.23 17.64
N LYS A 145 22.64 -9.48 17.86
CA LYS A 145 23.75 -10.06 17.11
C LYS A 145 23.23 -10.87 15.91
N PHE A 146 23.52 -10.41 14.67
CA PHE A 146 23.18 -11.10 13.45
C PHE A 146 24.44 -11.45 12.66
N ILE A 147 24.68 -12.75 12.41
CA ILE A 147 25.91 -13.28 11.80
C ILE A 147 25.64 -13.90 10.45
N PHE A 148 24.41 -14.43 10.21
CA PHE A 148 23.99 -15.02 8.96
C PHE A 148 24.85 -16.25 8.55
N ASP A 149 25.12 -17.14 9.49
CA ASP A 149 25.99 -18.30 9.30
C ASP A 149 25.56 -19.18 8.12
N GLY A 150 24.25 -19.34 7.88
CA GLY A 150 23.72 -20.13 6.76
C GLY A 150 24.06 -19.54 5.39
N ARG A 151 24.19 -18.23 5.28
CA ARG A 151 24.61 -17.53 4.07
C ARG A 151 26.13 -17.53 3.91
N ASN A 152 26.89 -17.65 4.98
CA ASN A 152 28.35 -17.78 5.00
C ASN A 152 29.08 -16.72 4.16
N GLY A 153 28.69 -15.45 4.27
CA GLY A 153 29.29 -14.33 3.57
C GLY A 153 28.92 -14.18 2.09
N ALA A 154 28.01 -15.03 1.55
CA ALA A 154 27.52 -14.84 0.19
C ALA A 154 26.81 -13.49 0.06
N TYR A 155 27.09 -12.76 -1.03
CA TYR A 155 26.59 -11.42 -1.37
C TYR A 155 27.11 -10.28 -0.49
N ASN A 156 27.22 -10.49 0.84
CA ASN A 156 27.64 -9.49 1.80
C ASN A 156 28.10 -10.18 3.10
N ASP A 157 29.18 -9.70 3.71
CA ASP A 157 29.79 -10.24 4.94
C ASP A 157 29.56 -9.32 6.16
N PHE A 158 28.69 -8.32 6.05
CA PHE A 158 28.33 -7.42 7.15
C PHE A 158 27.56 -8.16 8.24
N HIS A 159 28.02 -7.99 9.49
CA HIS A 159 27.37 -8.50 10.68
C HIS A 159 26.77 -7.36 11.49
N TRP A 160 25.57 -7.56 12.02
CA TRP A 160 24.93 -6.58 12.87
C TRP A 160 25.23 -6.85 14.33
N HIS A 161 25.44 -5.75 15.05
CA HIS A 161 25.70 -5.72 16.48
C HIS A 161 24.85 -4.64 17.15
N TRP A 162 24.75 -4.67 18.49
CA TRP A 162 23.93 -3.76 19.26
C TRP A 162 24.14 -2.28 18.91
N TYR A 163 25.35 -1.89 18.53
CA TYR A 163 25.68 -0.50 18.16
C TYR A 163 25.18 -0.08 16.75
N HIS A 164 24.56 -0.97 16.01
CA HIS A 164 23.86 -0.66 14.75
C HIS A 164 22.36 -0.38 14.96
N PHE A 165 21.89 -0.39 16.22
CA PHE A 165 20.49 -0.22 16.57
C PHE A 165 20.30 0.97 17.52
N THR A 166 19.08 1.57 17.51
CA THR A 166 18.66 2.64 18.42
C THR A 166 17.93 2.11 19.64
N GLY A 167 17.23 0.97 19.51
CA GLY A 167 16.41 0.39 20.57
C GLY A 167 16.09 -1.08 20.39
N THR A 168 15.51 -1.66 21.45
CA THR A 168 14.98 -3.03 21.47
C THR A 168 13.81 -3.14 22.45
N ASP A 169 13.01 -4.21 22.35
CA ASP A 169 11.79 -4.41 23.14
C ASP A 169 11.91 -5.47 24.25
N TYR A 170 13.09 -6.08 24.42
CA TYR A 170 13.23 -7.20 25.34
C TYR A 170 14.59 -7.29 26.03
N ASP A 171 14.57 -7.39 27.38
CA ASP A 171 15.72 -7.72 28.18
C ASP A 171 15.71 -9.21 28.58
N ALA A 172 16.54 -10.00 27.92
CA ALA A 172 16.65 -11.44 28.18
C ALA A 172 17.21 -11.77 29.57
N SER A 173 18.04 -10.88 30.15
CA SER A 173 18.62 -11.11 31.49
C SER A 173 17.58 -11.06 32.59
N ARG A 174 16.49 -10.29 32.39
CA ARG A 174 15.40 -10.12 33.36
C ARG A 174 14.10 -10.74 32.90
N ASN A 175 14.06 -11.31 31.68
CA ASN A 175 12.86 -11.81 31.02
C ASN A 175 11.73 -10.76 31.01
N LYS A 176 12.05 -9.53 30.62
CA LYS A 176 11.14 -8.39 30.68
C LYS A 176 11.03 -7.68 29.34
N SER A 177 9.80 -7.49 28.87
CA SER A 177 9.49 -6.60 27.74
C SER A 177 9.39 -5.14 28.20
N GLY A 178 9.79 -4.23 27.34
CA GLY A 178 9.74 -2.78 27.55
C GLY A 178 10.29 -2.10 26.30
N ILE A 179 10.33 -0.78 26.26
CA ILE A 179 11.01 -0.04 25.21
C ILE A 179 12.32 0.47 25.76
N TYR A 180 13.42 -0.12 25.27
CA TYR A 180 14.77 0.12 25.75
C TYR A 180 15.55 0.91 24.70
N GLN A 181 15.84 2.18 25.00
CA GLN A 181 16.69 3.02 24.16
C GLN A 181 18.15 2.70 24.46
N ILE A 182 18.92 2.35 23.44
CA ILE A 182 20.34 2.02 23.53
C ILE A 182 21.14 3.27 23.83
N GLN A 183 22.09 3.16 24.76
CA GLN A 183 22.94 4.24 25.19
C GLN A 183 24.37 4.10 24.63
N GLY A 184 25.08 5.22 24.47
CA GLY A 184 26.45 5.27 23.95
C GLY A 184 26.71 6.53 23.14
N ASP A 185 27.92 6.63 22.59
CA ASP A 185 28.31 7.76 21.74
C ASP A 185 27.46 7.80 20.48
N ASN A 186 26.83 8.93 20.20
CA ASN A 186 25.92 9.17 19.06
C ASN A 186 24.66 8.27 19.05
N LYS A 187 24.29 7.67 20.18
CA LYS A 187 23.06 6.89 20.35
C LYS A 187 21.86 7.77 20.73
N GLY A 188 20.70 7.16 20.77
CA GLY A 188 19.41 7.78 21.00
C GLY A 188 18.52 7.70 19.76
N TRP A 189 17.28 8.09 19.90
CA TRP A 189 16.31 8.12 18.80
C TRP A 189 16.75 9.04 17.66
N ALA A 190 16.18 8.89 16.48
CA ALA A 190 16.24 9.88 15.43
C ALA A 190 15.75 11.25 15.96
N HIS A 191 16.20 12.34 15.36
CA HIS A 191 15.72 13.66 15.75
C HIS A 191 14.22 13.78 15.50
N GLY A 192 13.48 14.41 16.42
CA GLY A 192 12.00 14.45 16.35
C GLY A 192 11.39 15.19 15.17
N ASP A 193 12.22 15.88 14.35
CA ASP A 193 11.79 16.48 13.10
C ASP A 193 11.95 15.54 11.90
N LEU A 194 12.55 14.36 12.10
CA LEU A 194 12.86 13.38 11.05
C LEU A 194 11.97 12.13 11.10
N VAL A 195 11.15 12.00 12.15
CA VAL A 195 10.20 10.90 12.36
C VAL A 195 8.86 11.46 12.84
N ASP A 196 7.80 10.67 12.77
CA ASP A 196 6.48 11.06 13.28
C ASP A 196 6.55 11.43 14.78
N LYS A 197 5.78 12.46 15.16
CA LYS A 197 5.74 13.02 16.52
C LYS A 197 4.76 12.29 17.46
N GLU A 198 4.03 11.30 16.96
CA GLU A 198 3.18 10.44 17.77
C GLU A 198 4.01 9.80 18.90
N ASN A 199 3.44 9.64 20.08
CA ASN A 199 4.16 9.20 21.28
C ASN A 199 5.44 10.03 21.59
N GLY A 200 5.47 11.30 21.22
CA GLY A 200 6.57 12.23 21.45
C GLY A 200 7.73 12.11 20.46
N ASN A 201 8.05 10.90 20.02
CA ASN A 201 9.02 10.55 18.98
C ASN A 201 8.76 9.09 18.59
N TYR A 202 8.40 8.83 17.35
CA TYR A 202 8.02 7.48 16.94
C TYR A 202 9.08 6.76 16.09
N ASP A 203 10.37 7.00 16.39
CA ASP A 203 11.49 6.24 15.82
C ASP A 203 11.32 4.74 16.09
N TYR A 204 11.16 4.36 17.36
CA TYR A 204 10.99 2.97 17.76
C TYR A 204 9.60 2.40 17.43
N LEU A 205 9.55 1.36 16.59
CA LEU A 205 8.33 0.58 16.32
C LEU A 205 8.36 -0.77 17.03
N MET A 206 9.32 -1.64 16.72
CA MET A 206 9.40 -3.01 17.23
C MET A 206 10.79 -3.63 17.04
N TYR A 207 11.06 -4.77 17.68
CA TYR A 207 12.28 -5.59 17.54
C TYR A 207 13.59 -4.82 17.78
N ALA A 208 14.64 -5.11 17.02
CA ALA A 208 15.88 -4.35 17.01
C ALA A 208 15.77 -3.23 15.96
N ASP A 209 15.58 -2.02 16.43
CA ASP A 209 15.32 -0.82 15.64
C ASP A 209 16.62 -0.27 15.04
N ILE A 210 16.66 -0.05 13.73
CA ILE A 210 17.88 0.25 12.98
C ILE A 210 18.32 1.70 13.19
N ASP A 211 19.62 1.92 13.42
CA ASP A 211 20.23 3.24 13.57
C ASP A 211 20.70 3.81 12.23
N PHE A 212 19.85 4.57 11.56
CA PHE A 212 20.15 5.21 10.27
C PHE A 212 21.19 6.34 10.34
N LYS A 213 21.66 6.70 11.53
CA LYS A 213 22.79 7.64 11.71
C LYS A 213 24.14 6.91 11.65
N HIS A 214 24.16 5.56 11.75
CA HIS A 214 25.38 4.79 11.74
C HIS A 214 25.91 4.60 10.30
N PRO A 215 27.13 5.07 9.97
CA PRO A 215 27.61 5.06 8.58
C PRO A 215 27.67 3.65 7.94
N GLU A 216 28.08 2.63 8.72
CA GLU A 216 28.15 1.25 8.22
C GLU A 216 26.77 0.68 7.91
N VAL A 217 25.72 1.11 8.64
CA VAL A 217 24.33 0.74 8.38
C VAL A 217 23.88 1.34 7.04
N VAL A 218 24.10 2.64 6.86
CA VAL A 218 23.72 3.34 5.62
C VAL A 218 24.40 2.71 4.42
N GLU A 219 25.72 2.49 4.50
CA GLU A 219 26.49 1.83 3.44
C GLU A 219 25.99 0.42 3.13
N ASN A 220 25.68 -0.37 4.16
CA ASN A 220 25.13 -1.72 3.99
C ASN A 220 23.76 -1.73 3.31
N LEU A 221 22.88 -0.80 3.66
CA LEU A 221 21.56 -0.68 3.05
C LEU A 221 21.62 -0.18 1.61
N ASP A 222 22.52 0.76 1.29
CA ASP A 222 22.76 1.19 -0.09
C ASP A 222 23.28 0.02 -0.95
N GLN A 223 24.26 -0.75 -0.44
CA GLN A 223 24.78 -1.95 -1.13
C GLN A 223 23.69 -3.01 -1.30
N TRP A 224 22.83 -3.18 -0.29
CA TRP A 224 21.69 -4.09 -0.39
C TRP A 224 20.72 -3.67 -1.49
N ALA A 225 20.33 -2.41 -1.57
CA ALA A 225 19.39 -1.93 -2.58
C ALA A 225 19.92 -2.17 -4.00
N GLU A 226 21.21 -1.87 -4.24
CA GLU A 226 21.85 -2.14 -5.54
C GLU A 226 21.84 -3.65 -5.86
N TRP A 227 22.30 -4.48 -4.93
CA TRP A 227 22.29 -5.93 -5.11
C TRP A 227 20.89 -6.47 -5.35
N PHE A 228 19.91 -6.00 -4.59
CA PHE A 228 18.54 -6.46 -4.67
C PHE A 228 17.90 -6.14 -6.02
N ILE A 229 18.00 -4.88 -6.47
CA ILE A 229 17.45 -4.44 -7.75
C ILE A 229 18.15 -5.18 -8.92
N GLU A 230 19.50 -5.27 -8.90
CA GLU A 230 20.28 -5.94 -9.96
C GLU A 230 20.03 -7.46 -9.99
N THR A 231 19.79 -8.08 -8.84
CA THR A 231 19.53 -9.53 -8.76
C THR A 231 18.11 -9.88 -9.18
N THR A 232 17.14 -9.07 -8.79
CA THR A 232 15.72 -9.40 -8.95
C THR A 232 15.11 -8.79 -10.21
N GLY A 233 15.57 -7.61 -10.61
CA GLY A 233 14.99 -6.86 -11.70
C GLY A 233 13.66 -6.23 -11.37
N VAL A 234 13.32 -6.01 -10.08
CA VAL A 234 12.16 -5.21 -9.67
C VAL A 234 12.27 -3.78 -10.18
N GLU A 235 11.14 -3.16 -10.43
CA GLU A 235 11.05 -1.84 -11.05
C GLU A 235 10.38 -0.81 -10.12
N GLY A 236 10.21 -1.15 -8.84
CA GLY A 236 9.68 -0.24 -7.84
C GLY A 236 9.70 -0.81 -6.44
N PHE A 237 9.46 0.06 -5.46
CA PHE A 237 9.40 -0.26 -4.03
C PHE A 237 8.11 0.24 -3.39
N ARG A 238 7.54 -0.57 -2.52
CA ARG A 238 6.70 -0.13 -1.42
C ARG A 238 7.57 -0.08 -0.17
N LEU A 239 7.64 1.05 0.48
CA LEU A 239 8.44 1.26 1.67
C LEU A 239 7.58 1.08 2.92
N ASP A 240 7.92 0.08 3.73
CA ASP A 240 7.24 -0.22 4.97
C ASP A 240 7.54 0.82 6.05
N ALA A 241 6.51 1.21 6.83
CA ALA A 241 6.62 1.93 8.09
C ALA A 241 7.50 3.20 8.05
N VAL A 242 7.45 3.98 6.95
CA VAL A 242 8.34 5.14 6.75
C VAL A 242 8.17 6.25 7.79
N LYS A 243 7.04 6.31 8.50
CA LYS A 243 6.85 7.28 9.60
C LYS A 243 7.77 7.07 10.79
N HIS A 244 8.37 5.87 10.91
CA HIS A 244 9.31 5.48 11.95
C HIS A 244 10.78 5.57 11.51
N ILE A 245 11.02 5.83 10.23
CA ILE A 245 12.36 5.88 9.64
C ILE A 245 12.79 7.34 9.45
N ASP A 246 14.05 7.64 9.77
CA ASP A 246 14.67 8.94 9.52
C ASP A 246 14.40 9.42 8.08
N SER A 247 13.63 10.50 7.92
CA SER A 247 13.20 11.01 6.63
C SER A 247 14.38 11.54 5.79
N PHE A 248 15.45 12.02 6.43
CA PHE A 248 16.66 12.43 5.71
C PHE A 248 17.40 11.21 5.12
N PHE A 249 17.45 10.09 5.87
CA PHE A 249 17.96 8.83 5.32
C PHE A 249 17.10 8.38 4.13
N MET A 250 15.78 8.31 4.29
CA MET A 250 14.85 7.86 3.24
C MET A 250 14.97 8.71 1.97
N LYS A 251 15.04 10.03 2.11
CA LYS A 251 15.24 10.96 0.99
C LYS A 251 16.53 10.62 0.21
N ASN A 252 17.65 10.47 0.90
CA ASN A 252 18.94 10.19 0.26
C ASN A 252 18.95 8.78 -0.37
N PHE A 253 18.41 7.79 0.33
CA PHE A 253 18.32 6.42 -0.13
C PHE A 253 17.53 6.31 -1.45
N ILE A 254 16.35 6.90 -1.51
CA ILE A 254 15.51 6.87 -2.72
C ILE A 254 16.12 7.75 -3.83
N HIS A 255 16.71 8.92 -3.49
CA HIS A 255 17.40 9.73 -4.47
C HIS A 255 18.56 8.97 -5.15
N ASN A 256 19.35 8.18 -4.39
CA ASN A 256 20.42 7.36 -4.95
C ASN A 256 19.88 6.30 -5.92
N ILE A 257 18.76 5.67 -5.58
CA ILE A 257 18.09 4.66 -6.40
C ILE A 257 17.57 5.27 -7.69
N THR A 258 16.77 6.32 -7.61
CA THR A 258 16.16 6.96 -8.80
C THR A 258 17.23 7.59 -9.71
N LYS A 259 18.30 8.12 -9.15
CA LYS A 259 19.45 8.61 -9.92
C LYS A 259 20.17 7.51 -10.71
N LYS A 260 20.23 6.29 -10.17
CA LYS A 260 20.91 5.14 -10.80
C LYS A 260 20.02 4.40 -11.78
N TYR A 261 18.76 4.17 -11.43
CA TYR A 261 17.84 3.30 -12.18
C TYR A 261 16.80 4.07 -13.00
N GLY A 262 16.69 5.37 -12.83
CA GLY A 262 15.77 6.25 -13.57
C GLY A 262 14.53 6.65 -12.77
N GLU A 263 13.83 7.68 -13.26
CA GLU A 263 12.61 8.22 -12.64
C GLU A 263 11.40 7.28 -12.80
N ASP A 264 11.47 6.33 -13.74
CA ASP A 264 10.44 5.30 -13.93
C ASP A 264 10.46 4.23 -12.83
N PHE A 265 11.50 4.19 -11.97
CA PHE A 265 11.54 3.32 -10.80
C PHE A 265 10.55 3.85 -9.76
N TYR A 266 9.34 3.27 -9.77
CA TYR A 266 8.23 3.78 -8.98
C TYR A 266 8.36 3.44 -7.49
N VAL A 267 8.12 4.41 -6.62
CA VAL A 267 8.21 4.24 -5.16
C VAL A 267 6.99 4.85 -4.48
N PHE A 268 6.45 4.14 -3.50
CA PHE A 268 5.50 4.69 -2.55
C PHE A 268 5.77 4.19 -1.13
N GLY A 269 5.41 4.99 -0.14
CA GLY A 269 5.64 4.73 1.28
C GLY A 269 4.37 4.51 2.06
N GLU A 270 4.46 3.68 3.10
CA GLU A 270 3.46 3.59 4.13
C GLU A 270 3.76 4.61 5.23
N PHE A 271 3.16 5.78 5.14
CA PHE A 271 3.12 6.75 6.22
C PHE A 271 1.76 6.68 6.90
N TRP A 272 1.62 5.84 7.93
CA TRP A 272 0.34 5.56 8.58
C TRP A 272 -0.09 6.70 9.50
N ASN A 273 -0.59 7.77 8.89
CA ASN A 273 -1.17 8.93 9.58
C ASN A 273 -2.28 9.53 8.72
N GLY A 274 -3.45 9.79 9.33
CA GLY A 274 -4.61 10.40 8.66
C GLY A 274 -4.68 11.93 8.77
N ASP A 275 -3.66 12.57 9.35
CA ASP A 275 -3.61 14.03 9.49
C ASP A 275 -2.92 14.68 8.29
N THR A 276 -3.64 15.58 7.63
CA THR A 276 -3.17 16.24 6.41
C THR A 276 -1.90 17.06 6.63
N GLU A 277 -1.83 17.84 7.72
CA GLU A 277 -0.66 18.70 8.01
C GLU A 277 0.60 17.84 8.23
N THR A 278 0.46 16.71 8.92
CA THR A 278 1.55 15.76 9.15
C THR A 278 2.01 15.09 7.84
N ASN A 279 1.08 14.73 6.96
CA ASN A 279 1.41 14.18 5.64
C ASN A 279 2.13 15.23 4.76
N ASP A 280 1.67 16.49 4.78
CA ASP A 280 2.30 17.60 4.06
C ASP A 280 3.74 17.84 4.56
N GLU A 281 3.95 17.91 5.90
CA GLU A 281 5.28 18.03 6.51
C GLU A 281 6.21 16.88 6.06
N TYR A 282 5.69 15.65 6.00
CA TYR A 282 6.49 14.51 5.59
C TYR A 282 6.86 14.56 4.09
N LEU A 283 5.89 14.81 3.20
CA LEU A 283 6.13 14.96 1.76
C LEU A 283 7.16 16.06 1.47
N GLU A 284 7.06 17.21 2.15
CA GLU A 284 8.05 18.27 2.05
C GLU A 284 9.44 17.82 2.52
N SER A 285 9.53 17.03 3.59
CA SER A 285 10.81 16.55 4.15
C SER A 285 11.58 15.64 3.19
N ILE A 286 10.86 14.91 2.35
CA ILE A 286 11.44 14.02 1.31
C ILE A 286 11.48 14.66 -0.08
N ASP A 287 11.19 15.97 -0.23
CA ASP A 287 11.12 16.69 -1.51
C ASP A 287 10.14 16.06 -2.52
N TYR A 288 9.04 15.44 -2.06
CA TYR A 288 8.05 14.75 -2.91
C TYR A 288 8.65 13.65 -3.79
N LEU A 289 9.70 12.98 -3.33
CA LEU A 289 10.43 11.96 -4.13
C LEU A 289 9.65 10.68 -4.35
N TYR A 290 8.63 10.41 -3.53
CA TYR A 290 7.78 9.24 -3.66
C TYR A 290 6.39 9.48 -3.09
N ASP A 291 5.45 8.66 -3.53
CA ASP A 291 4.04 8.75 -3.17
C ASP A 291 3.77 8.14 -1.78
N LEU A 292 2.62 8.44 -1.21
CA LEU A 292 2.17 7.86 0.06
C LEU A 292 0.82 7.16 -0.09
N ILE A 293 0.57 6.13 0.71
CA ILE A 293 -0.77 5.58 0.85
C ILE A 293 -1.71 6.62 1.48
N ASP A 294 -2.92 6.72 0.96
CA ASP A 294 -3.93 7.68 1.45
C ASP A 294 -4.71 7.10 2.64
N VAL A 295 -4.10 7.16 3.82
CA VAL A 295 -4.72 6.67 5.07
C VAL A 295 -5.96 7.48 5.43
N ALA A 296 -5.99 8.78 5.15
CA ALA A 296 -7.15 9.63 5.44
C ALA A 296 -8.38 9.21 4.61
N LEU A 297 -8.17 8.88 3.32
CA LEU A 297 -9.26 8.37 2.48
C LEU A 297 -9.76 7.02 3.00
N HIS A 298 -8.85 6.08 3.32
CA HIS A 298 -9.25 4.80 3.93
C HIS A 298 -10.09 5.01 5.20
N GLN A 299 -9.69 5.92 6.10
CA GLN A 299 -10.43 6.23 7.31
C GLN A 299 -11.82 6.83 7.02
N ASN A 300 -11.93 7.70 6.01
CA ASN A 300 -13.23 8.24 5.59
C ASN A 300 -14.12 7.15 4.99
N LEU A 301 -13.58 6.27 4.15
CA LEU A 301 -14.31 5.10 3.60
C LEU A 301 -14.77 4.15 4.73
N PHE A 302 -13.90 3.88 5.70
CA PHE A 302 -14.25 3.06 6.86
C PHE A 302 -15.40 3.69 7.65
N ARG A 303 -15.30 4.98 7.99
CA ARG A 303 -16.38 5.71 8.69
C ARG A 303 -17.68 5.69 7.89
N ALA A 304 -17.63 5.98 6.59
CA ALA A 304 -18.80 5.95 5.73
C ALA A 304 -19.48 4.57 5.76
N SER A 305 -18.69 3.50 5.74
CA SER A 305 -19.21 2.14 5.82
C SER A 305 -19.89 1.82 7.17
N GLN A 306 -19.36 2.38 8.29
CA GLN A 306 -19.88 2.15 9.65
C GLN A 306 -21.09 3.03 9.97
N GLU A 307 -21.04 4.31 9.62
CA GLU A 307 -22.07 5.31 9.95
C GLU A 307 -23.28 5.23 9.01
N GLY A 308 -23.11 4.66 7.79
CA GLY A 308 -24.18 4.51 6.81
C GLY A 308 -24.84 5.85 6.48
N GLU A 309 -26.18 5.92 6.61
CA GLU A 309 -26.96 7.14 6.31
C GLU A 309 -26.60 8.38 7.14
N ASN A 310 -25.86 8.21 8.24
CA ASN A 310 -25.42 9.33 9.08
C ASN A 310 -24.10 9.95 8.59
N PHE A 311 -23.39 9.31 7.68
CA PHE A 311 -22.18 9.87 7.07
C PHE A 311 -22.54 10.80 5.91
N ASP A 312 -21.98 12.00 5.91
CA ASP A 312 -22.14 12.95 4.81
C ASP A 312 -21.15 12.59 3.67
N LEU A 313 -21.65 11.92 2.62
CA LEU A 313 -20.83 11.48 1.48
C LEU A 313 -20.12 12.64 0.78
N ARG A 314 -20.62 13.90 0.89
CA ARG A 314 -19.96 15.07 0.27
C ARG A 314 -18.58 15.33 0.84
N THR A 315 -18.29 14.80 2.04
CA THR A 315 -17.02 14.96 2.76
C THR A 315 -16.06 13.78 2.63
N ILE A 316 -16.36 12.83 1.73
CA ILE A 316 -15.61 11.58 1.61
C ILE A 316 -14.11 11.81 1.30
N PHE A 317 -13.78 12.89 0.59
CA PHE A 317 -12.41 13.27 0.26
C PHE A 317 -11.81 14.35 1.16
N ASP A 318 -12.56 14.87 2.15
CA ASP A 318 -12.04 15.92 3.03
C ASP A 318 -10.80 15.43 3.80
N GLY A 319 -9.73 16.21 3.74
CA GLY A 319 -8.46 15.93 4.43
C GLY A 319 -7.65 14.77 3.85
N THR A 320 -7.92 14.34 2.62
CA THR A 320 -7.24 13.21 1.99
C THR A 320 -6.07 13.66 1.10
N LEU A 321 -5.12 12.77 0.86
CA LEU A 321 -4.07 13.00 -0.13
C LEU A 321 -4.65 13.09 -1.54
N ALA A 322 -5.63 12.28 -1.87
CA ALA A 322 -6.32 12.31 -3.17
C ALA A 322 -6.92 13.68 -3.48
N LEU A 323 -7.34 14.46 -2.47
CA LEU A 323 -7.82 15.82 -2.65
C LEU A 323 -6.69 16.84 -2.72
N ASN A 324 -5.69 16.75 -1.83
CA ASN A 324 -4.68 17.80 -1.64
C ASN A 324 -3.43 17.59 -2.51
N HIS A 325 -3.03 16.33 -2.71
CA HIS A 325 -1.86 15.90 -3.46
C HIS A 325 -2.20 14.70 -4.37
N PRO A 326 -3.10 14.87 -5.36
CA PRO A 326 -3.59 13.75 -6.17
C PRO A 326 -2.49 12.99 -6.92
N GLU A 327 -1.37 13.64 -7.21
CA GLU A 327 -0.22 13.03 -7.90
C GLU A 327 0.64 12.18 -6.97
N GLN A 328 0.56 12.38 -5.63
CA GLN A 328 1.30 11.64 -4.60
C GLN A 328 0.44 10.66 -3.81
N ALA A 329 -0.83 10.48 -4.21
CA ALA A 329 -1.75 9.63 -3.48
C ALA A 329 -1.81 8.21 -4.06
N VAL A 330 -1.51 7.20 -3.24
CA VAL A 330 -1.89 5.80 -3.52
C VAL A 330 -3.17 5.50 -2.75
N THR A 331 -4.29 5.43 -3.45
CA THR A 331 -5.60 5.20 -2.83
C THR A 331 -5.89 3.72 -2.66
N PHE A 332 -6.53 3.33 -1.58
CA PHE A 332 -6.85 1.92 -1.29
C PHE A 332 -8.15 1.79 -0.49
N VAL A 333 -8.81 0.65 -0.59
CA VAL A 333 -10.01 0.30 0.18
C VAL A 333 -9.61 -0.44 1.44
N ASP A 334 -8.99 -1.59 1.32
CA ASP A 334 -8.39 -2.35 2.42
C ASP A 334 -6.96 -2.78 2.04
N ASN A 335 -6.18 -3.22 3.04
CA ASN A 335 -4.88 -3.84 2.87
C ASN A 335 -4.67 -4.97 3.90
N HIS A 336 -3.47 -5.56 3.93
CA HIS A 336 -3.12 -6.65 4.84
C HIS A 336 -3.13 -6.27 6.33
N ASP A 337 -3.03 -4.98 6.68
CA ASP A 337 -3.06 -4.49 8.06
C ASP A 337 -4.46 -4.05 8.51
N THR A 338 -5.32 -3.61 7.57
CA THR A 338 -6.69 -3.21 7.88
C THR A 338 -7.68 -4.37 7.87
N GLN A 339 -7.31 -5.52 7.27
CA GLN A 339 -8.14 -6.71 7.24
C GLN A 339 -8.46 -7.25 8.65
N ARG A 340 -9.53 -8.03 8.76
CA ARG A 340 -9.99 -8.59 10.04
C ARG A 340 -8.89 -9.36 10.77
N GLY A 341 -8.77 -9.14 12.07
CA GLY A 341 -7.81 -9.79 12.97
C GLY A 341 -6.40 -9.20 12.98
N GLN A 342 -6.15 -8.11 12.26
CA GLN A 342 -4.86 -7.42 12.24
C GLN A 342 -4.82 -6.21 13.18
N ALA A 343 -3.61 -5.69 13.44
CA ALA A 343 -3.38 -4.64 14.43
C ALA A 343 -4.09 -3.31 14.11
N LEU A 344 -4.24 -3.01 12.83
CA LEU A 344 -4.91 -1.80 12.31
C LEU A 344 -6.31 -2.11 11.77
N GLU A 345 -6.95 -3.20 12.25
CA GLU A 345 -8.26 -3.64 11.77
C GLU A 345 -9.25 -2.48 11.63
N SER A 346 -9.57 -2.15 10.39
CA SER A 346 -10.52 -1.11 9.99
C SER A 346 -11.19 -1.47 8.66
N THR A 347 -11.52 -2.75 8.51
CA THR A 347 -12.10 -3.31 7.29
C THR A 347 -13.38 -2.58 6.89
N ILE A 348 -13.45 -2.13 5.64
CA ILE A 348 -14.65 -1.54 5.05
C ILE A 348 -15.77 -2.59 5.04
N GLN A 349 -16.98 -2.22 5.46
CA GLN A 349 -18.12 -3.14 5.45
C GLN A 349 -18.46 -3.58 4.01
N GLU A 350 -18.82 -4.84 3.85
CA GLU A 350 -19.06 -5.49 2.55
C GLU A 350 -20.06 -4.73 1.66
N TRP A 351 -21.12 -4.16 2.25
CA TRP A 351 -22.10 -3.39 1.50
C TRP A 351 -21.53 -2.13 0.83
N PHE A 352 -20.47 -1.53 1.41
CA PHE A 352 -19.88 -0.28 0.91
C PHE A 352 -18.63 -0.52 0.05
N LYS A 353 -18.03 -1.72 0.06
CA LYS A 353 -16.83 -2.02 -0.74
C LYS A 353 -17.00 -1.73 -2.24
N PRO A 354 -18.12 -2.10 -2.90
CA PRO A 354 -18.31 -1.73 -4.30
C PRO A 354 -18.28 -0.22 -4.54
N ALA A 355 -18.88 0.58 -3.65
CA ALA A 355 -18.86 2.03 -3.72
C ALA A 355 -17.46 2.61 -3.46
N ALA A 356 -16.75 2.08 -2.47
CA ALA A 356 -15.37 2.46 -2.16
C ALA A 356 -14.42 2.20 -3.33
N TYR A 357 -14.53 1.03 -3.98
CA TYR A 357 -13.74 0.74 -5.17
C TYR A 357 -14.13 1.59 -6.38
N ALA A 358 -15.42 1.92 -6.57
CA ALA A 358 -15.82 2.87 -7.61
C ALA A 358 -15.20 4.25 -7.40
N LEU A 359 -15.13 4.73 -6.14
CA LEU A 359 -14.51 6.01 -5.78
C LEU A 359 -13.02 6.05 -6.12
N ILE A 360 -12.26 5.00 -5.86
CA ILE A 360 -10.82 5.01 -6.13
C ILE A 360 -10.47 4.61 -7.57
N LEU A 361 -11.28 3.76 -8.23
CA LEU A 361 -10.97 3.26 -9.57
C LEU A 361 -11.48 4.18 -10.69
N LEU A 362 -12.62 4.86 -10.50
CA LEU A 362 -13.29 5.58 -11.59
C LEU A 362 -13.14 7.10 -11.53
N ARG A 363 -12.50 7.62 -10.48
CA ARG A 363 -12.11 9.02 -10.38
C ARG A 363 -10.69 9.24 -10.93
N GLU A 364 -10.34 10.51 -11.16
CA GLU A 364 -9.06 10.90 -11.74
C GLU A 364 -7.91 10.86 -10.71
N ALA A 365 -8.20 11.25 -9.47
CA ALA A 365 -7.20 11.47 -8.43
C ALA A 365 -6.59 10.18 -7.92
N GLY A 366 -5.26 10.15 -7.83
CA GLY A 366 -4.48 9.10 -7.19
C GLY A 366 -4.27 7.83 -8.03
N LEU A 367 -3.32 7.02 -7.57
CA LEU A 367 -3.08 5.66 -8.09
C LEU A 367 -3.88 4.66 -7.25
N PRO A 368 -4.93 4.04 -7.78
CA PRO A 368 -5.72 3.09 -7.00
C PRO A 368 -5.00 1.76 -6.83
N CYS A 369 -5.07 1.23 -5.60
CA CYS A 369 -4.55 -0.08 -5.22
C CYS A 369 -5.71 -1.05 -4.94
N VAL A 370 -5.77 -2.15 -5.67
CA VAL A 370 -6.70 -3.26 -5.42
C VAL A 370 -6.06 -4.22 -4.43
N PHE A 371 -6.80 -4.61 -3.41
CA PHE A 371 -6.34 -5.56 -2.40
C PHE A 371 -6.62 -7.01 -2.80
N TYR A 372 -5.61 -7.88 -2.67
CA TYR A 372 -5.72 -9.33 -2.95
C TYR A 372 -6.91 -9.97 -2.22
N GLY A 373 -7.05 -9.66 -0.91
CA GLY A 373 -8.12 -10.22 -0.09
C GLY A 373 -9.52 -9.82 -0.55
N ASP A 374 -9.69 -8.65 -1.17
CA ASP A 374 -10.96 -8.25 -1.77
C ASP A 374 -11.18 -8.91 -3.13
N TYR A 375 -10.13 -9.06 -3.93
CA TYR A 375 -10.27 -9.64 -5.27
C TYR A 375 -10.46 -11.17 -5.22
N TYR A 376 -9.60 -11.89 -4.50
CA TYR A 376 -9.65 -13.37 -4.44
C TYR A 376 -10.42 -13.93 -3.24
N GLY A 377 -10.73 -13.09 -2.26
CA GLY A 377 -11.27 -13.53 -0.97
C GLY A 377 -10.19 -13.88 0.05
N ILE A 378 -10.60 -14.14 1.27
CA ILE A 378 -9.75 -14.54 2.39
C ILE A 378 -10.29 -15.83 2.96
N GLU A 379 -9.44 -16.83 3.17
CA GLU A 379 -9.81 -18.13 3.73
C GLU A 379 -9.53 -18.21 5.25
N GLY A 380 -10.12 -19.20 5.92
CA GLY A 380 -9.84 -19.54 7.31
C GLY A 380 -10.67 -18.81 8.34
N GLN A 381 -10.07 -18.43 9.48
CA GLN A 381 -10.79 -17.89 10.63
C GLN A 381 -11.46 -16.53 10.34
N PHE A 382 -10.84 -15.71 9.51
CA PHE A 382 -11.29 -14.37 9.16
C PHE A 382 -11.76 -14.32 7.69
N ALA A 383 -12.43 -15.41 7.25
CA ALA A 383 -12.89 -15.57 5.89
C ALA A 383 -13.71 -14.37 5.40
N GLN A 384 -13.47 -13.98 4.16
CA GLN A 384 -14.18 -12.95 3.43
C GLN A 384 -14.48 -13.46 2.03
N GLU A 385 -15.69 -13.23 1.54
CA GLU A 385 -16.08 -13.54 0.16
C GLU A 385 -15.32 -12.65 -0.83
N SER A 386 -15.06 -13.20 -2.01
CA SER A 386 -14.44 -12.48 -3.12
C SER A 386 -15.39 -11.45 -3.72
N PHE A 387 -14.88 -10.27 -4.03
CA PHE A 387 -15.57 -9.23 -4.81
C PHE A 387 -15.17 -9.25 -6.29
N GLN A 388 -14.53 -10.32 -6.77
CA GLN A 388 -13.99 -10.41 -8.13
C GLN A 388 -15.00 -9.96 -9.19
N GLY A 389 -16.24 -10.46 -9.16
CA GLY A 389 -17.23 -10.13 -10.19
C GLY A 389 -17.57 -8.63 -10.28
N VAL A 390 -17.51 -7.90 -9.17
CA VAL A 390 -17.68 -6.43 -9.15
C VAL A 390 -16.39 -5.75 -9.61
N LEU A 391 -15.25 -6.21 -9.12
CA LEU A 391 -13.95 -5.63 -9.42
C LEU A 391 -13.56 -5.81 -10.89
N ASP A 392 -13.86 -6.95 -11.52
CA ASP A 392 -13.65 -7.16 -12.95
C ASP A 392 -14.38 -6.10 -13.81
N ARG A 393 -15.62 -5.77 -13.44
CA ARG A 393 -16.42 -4.76 -14.14
C ARG A 393 -15.87 -3.34 -13.91
N LEU A 394 -15.50 -3.00 -12.67
CA LEU A 394 -14.91 -1.69 -12.35
C LEU A 394 -13.53 -1.50 -12.99
N LEU A 395 -12.71 -2.54 -13.02
CA LEU A 395 -11.39 -2.53 -13.69
C LEU A 395 -11.54 -2.39 -15.19
N TRP A 396 -12.52 -3.08 -15.81
CA TRP A 396 -12.82 -2.87 -17.20
C TRP A 396 -13.24 -1.41 -17.50
N VAL A 397 -14.16 -0.84 -16.71
CA VAL A 397 -14.57 0.56 -16.89
C VAL A 397 -13.39 1.51 -16.71
N ARG A 398 -12.52 1.28 -15.71
CA ARG A 398 -11.31 2.07 -15.50
C ARG A 398 -10.38 2.02 -16.70
N LYS A 399 -10.08 0.80 -17.17
CA LYS A 399 -9.13 0.55 -18.24
C LYS A 399 -9.59 1.15 -19.57
N ASP A 400 -10.88 0.98 -19.92
CA ASP A 400 -11.35 1.25 -21.27
C ASP A 400 -12.22 2.53 -21.38
N LEU A 401 -12.85 3.01 -20.30
CA LEU A 401 -13.90 4.03 -20.37
C LEU A 401 -13.69 5.26 -19.47
N ALA A 402 -13.07 5.14 -18.31
CA ALA A 402 -13.00 6.20 -17.30
C ALA A 402 -11.94 7.26 -17.62
N TYR A 403 -12.08 7.95 -18.73
CA TYR A 403 -11.16 8.98 -19.22
C TYR A 403 -11.82 10.37 -19.28
N GLY A 404 -10.99 11.38 -19.54
CA GLY A 404 -11.42 12.77 -19.74
C GLY A 404 -11.65 13.51 -18.44
N GLU A 405 -12.23 14.71 -18.56
CA GLU A 405 -12.47 15.61 -17.42
C GLU A 405 -13.51 15.03 -16.45
N GLU A 406 -13.29 15.27 -15.16
CA GLU A 406 -14.19 14.88 -14.10
C GLU A 406 -15.10 16.01 -13.68
N THR A 407 -16.40 15.72 -13.49
CA THR A 407 -17.38 16.68 -12.96
C THR A 407 -18.13 16.07 -11.80
N ASP A 408 -18.07 16.74 -10.63
CA ASP A 408 -18.72 16.31 -9.41
C ASP A 408 -20.16 16.82 -9.26
N TYR A 409 -21.01 15.96 -8.69
CA TYR A 409 -22.39 16.23 -8.28
C TYR A 409 -22.55 15.87 -6.79
N PHE A 410 -21.76 16.54 -5.93
CA PHE A 410 -21.72 16.31 -4.48
C PHE A 410 -22.64 17.32 -3.77
N ASP A 411 -23.93 17.33 -4.12
CA ASP A 411 -24.93 18.29 -3.67
C ASP A 411 -25.94 17.71 -2.64
N ASP A 412 -25.91 16.39 -2.40
CA ASP A 412 -26.75 15.68 -1.43
C ASP A 412 -25.88 14.85 -0.48
N PRO A 413 -26.06 14.97 0.87
CA PRO A 413 -25.23 14.26 1.84
C PRO A 413 -25.34 12.73 1.77
N ASN A 414 -26.43 12.19 1.22
CA ASN A 414 -26.67 10.76 1.12
C ASN A 414 -26.64 10.23 -0.32
N CYS A 415 -26.46 11.10 -1.30
CA CYS A 415 -26.32 10.70 -2.70
C CYS A 415 -25.33 11.61 -3.42
N ILE A 416 -24.19 11.07 -3.79
CA ILE A 416 -23.19 11.76 -4.61
C ILE A 416 -23.08 11.10 -5.98
N GLY A 417 -22.57 11.85 -6.95
CA GLY A 417 -22.26 11.32 -8.27
C GLY A 417 -21.14 12.08 -8.94
N TRP A 418 -20.58 11.54 -10.00
CA TRP A 418 -19.62 12.20 -10.87
C TRP A 418 -19.71 11.65 -12.28
N THR A 419 -19.20 12.43 -13.23
CA THR A 419 -19.06 12.00 -14.62
C THR A 419 -17.59 12.09 -15.03
N ARG A 420 -17.17 11.23 -15.99
CA ARG A 420 -15.93 11.39 -16.77
C ARG A 420 -16.33 11.64 -18.21
N SER A 421 -15.71 12.63 -18.83
CA SER A 421 -16.16 13.10 -20.17
C SER A 421 -15.83 12.15 -21.33
N GLY A 422 -15.10 11.05 -21.05
CA GLY A 422 -14.68 10.09 -22.07
C GLY A 422 -13.43 10.52 -22.85
N SER A 423 -13.17 9.84 -23.94
CA SER A 423 -12.06 10.08 -24.86
C SER A 423 -12.54 10.06 -26.31
N GLU A 424 -11.63 10.10 -27.28
CA GLU A 424 -11.99 9.87 -28.70
C GLU A 424 -12.51 8.45 -28.95
N GLU A 425 -12.14 7.48 -28.08
CA GLU A 425 -12.49 6.07 -28.22
C GLU A 425 -13.59 5.61 -27.26
N SER A 426 -13.95 6.42 -26.25
CA SER A 426 -14.94 6.07 -25.23
C SER A 426 -15.95 7.18 -24.99
N ALA A 427 -17.23 6.80 -24.88
CA ALA A 427 -18.28 7.72 -24.43
C ALA A 427 -18.09 8.08 -22.94
N PRO A 428 -18.66 9.22 -22.47
CA PRO A 428 -18.68 9.57 -21.06
C PRO A 428 -19.28 8.46 -20.18
N ILE A 429 -18.83 8.39 -18.94
CA ILE A 429 -19.45 7.54 -17.91
C ILE A 429 -20.09 8.40 -16.83
N ALA A 430 -21.07 7.83 -16.11
CA ALA A 430 -21.70 8.45 -14.95
C ALA A 430 -21.72 7.45 -13.79
N CYS A 431 -21.33 7.91 -12.61
CA CYS A 431 -21.29 7.10 -11.38
C CYS A 431 -22.12 7.76 -10.29
N LEU A 432 -22.88 6.96 -9.53
CA LEU A 432 -23.64 7.43 -8.37
C LEU A 432 -23.45 6.49 -7.19
N ILE A 433 -23.44 7.06 -6.00
CA ILE A 433 -23.41 6.32 -4.73
C ILE A 433 -24.52 6.85 -3.84
N SER A 434 -25.30 5.92 -3.25
CA SER A 434 -26.21 6.22 -2.15
C SER A 434 -25.82 5.41 -0.91
N ASN A 435 -25.72 6.07 0.24
CA ASN A 435 -25.56 5.41 1.54
C ASN A 435 -26.88 5.27 2.33
N ASN A 436 -27.99 5.66 1.72
CA ASN A 436 -29.33 5.64 2.32
C ASN A 436 -30.35 5.02 1.33
N GLN A 437 -31.42 5.71 1.01
CA GLN A 437 -32.48 5.24 0.12
C GLN A 437 -32.05 5.32 -1.36
N ALA A 438 -32.80 4.63 -2.22
CA ALA A 438 -32.67 4.81 -3.66
C ALA A 438 -32.86 6.29 -4.05
N ALA A 439 -32.07 6.77 -4.98
CA ALA A 439 -32.08 8.16 -5.40
C ALA A 439 -31.86 8.29 -6.92
N THR A 440 -32.06 9.48 -7.45
CA THR A 440 -31.71 9.83 -8.83
C THR A 440 -30.92 11.14 -8.86
N LYS A 441 -30.07 11.32 -9.88
CA LYS A 441 -29.36 12.55 -10.16
C LYS A 441 -29.41 12.89 -11.63
N VAL A 442 -29.72 14.15 -11.95
CA VAL A 442 -29.56 14.68 -13.31
C VAL A 442 -28.11 15.09 -13.47
N MET A 443 -27.43 14.47 -14.43
CA MET A 443 -26.02 14.75 -14.72
C MET A 443 -25.83 15.06 -16.21
N GLU A 444 -24.85 15.88 -16.53
CA GLU A 444 -24.51 16.27 -17.89
C GLU A 444 -23.58 15.23 -18.51
N ILE A 445 -23.99 14.70 -19.68
CA ILE A 445 -23.20 13.78 -20.50
C ILE A 445 -22.68 14.52 -21.75
N GLY A 446 -23.41 15.50 -22.21
CA GLY A 446 -23.12 16.32 -23.39
C GLY A 446 -24.11 16.12 -24.51
N SER A 447 -24.50 17.22 -25.19
CA SER A 447 -25.52 17.22 -26.25
C SER A 447 -25.11 16.43 -27.50
N SER A 448 -23.80 16.19 -27.70
CA SER A 448 -23.30 15.33 -28.79
C SER A 448 -23.68 13.85 -28.60
N TYR A 449 -24.04 13.46 -27.38
CA TYR A 449 -24.45 12.10 -27.02
C TYR A 449 -25.98 11.95 -26.88
N ALA A 450 -26.76 12.96 -27.28
CA ALA A 450 -28.22 12.92 -27.24
C ALA A 450 -28.77 11.69 -27.96
N GLY A 451 -29.69 10.97 -27.29
CA GLY A 451 -30.28 9.72 -27.79
C GLY A 451 -29.50 8.46 -27.47
N LEU A 452 -28.24 8.54 -26.98
CA LEU A 452 -27.52 7.36 -26.49
C LEU A 452 -28.23 6.77 -25.28
N THR A 453 -28.21 5.43 -25.21
CA THR A 453 -28.78 4.66 -24.10
C THR A 453 -27.65 4.16 -23.19
N TYR A 454 -27.83 4.31 -21.89
CA TYR A 454 -26.91 3.88 -20.85
C TYR A 454 -27.53 2.73 -20.05
N TYR A 455 -26.68 1.85 -19.54
CA TYR A 455 -27.03 0.78 -18.59
C TYR A 455 -26.05 0.75 -17.43
N ASP A 456 -26.49 0.25 -16.27
CA ASP A 456 -25.63 0.08 -15.10
C ASP A 456 -24.81 -1.21 -15.23
N VAL A 457 -23.47 -1.09 -15.35
CA VAL A 457 -22.59 -2.26 -15.54
C VAL A 457 -22.55 -3.15 -14.28
N LEU A 458 -22.90 -2.62 -13.11
CA LEU A 458 -22.96 -3.39 -11.87
C LEU A 458 -24.29 -4.12 -11.70
N GLU A 459 -25.26 -3.86 -12.56
CA GLU A 459 -26.58 -4.51 -12.56
C GLU A 459 -27.40 -4.25 -11.28
N ASN A 460 -27.06 -3.20 -10.52
CA ASN A 460 -27.83 -2.78 -9.34
C ASN A 460 -29.10 -2.02 -9.70
N CYS A 461 -29.14 -1.42 -10.89
CA CYS A 461 -30.30 -0.82 -11.54
C CYS A 461 -30.61 -1.54 -12.84
N SER A 462 -31.87 -1.96 -13.01
CA SER A 462 -32.32 -2.72 -14.20
C SER A 462 -32.80 -1.85 -15.36
N GLU A 463 -33.06 -0.57 -15.08
CA GLU A 463 -33.52 0.40 -16.05
C GLU A 463 -32.39 0.83 -16.98
N THR A 464 -32.71 1.22 -18.20
CA THR A 464 -31.81 1.95 -19.07
C THR A 464 -32.14 3.44 -19.03
N VAL A 465 -31.11 4.27 -19.20
CA VAL A 465 -31.23 5.73 -19.20
C VAL A 465 -30.89 6.28 -20.60
N GLN A 466 -31.72 7.16 -21.13
CA GLN A 466 -31.46 7.82 -22.42
C GLN A 466 -31.06 9.28 -22.20
N VAL A 467 -30.00 9.71 -22.90
CA VAL A 467 -29.52 11.11 -22.86
C VAL A 467 -30.51 11.99 -23.63
N GLN A 468 -30.94 13.09 -23.01
CA GLN A 468 -31.90 14.05 -23.55
C GLN A 468 -31.25 14.95 -24.66
N GLU A 469 -32.06 15.71 -25.38
CA GLU A 469 -31.59 16.61 -26.44
C GLU A 469 -30.62 17.69 -25.92
N ASP A 470 -30.77 18.11 -24.65
CA ASP A 470 -29.90 19.10 -24.00
C ASP A 470 -28.58 18.51 -23.49
N GLY A 471 -28.38 17.20 -23.61
CA GLY A 471 -27.18 16.48 -23.15
C GLY A 471 -27.24 15.98 -21.71
N THR A 472 -28.34 16.20 -21.00
CA THR A 472 -28.54 15.71 -19.64
C THR A 472 -29.16 14.31 -19.63
N ALA A 473 -28.98 13.59 -18.51
CA ALA A 473 -29.68 12.34 -18.26
C ALA A 473 -29.94 12.17 -16.74
N GLU A 474 -31.08 11.56 -16.38
CA GLU A 474 -31.44 11.28 -15.00
C GLU A 474 -31.04 9.83 -14.65
N PHE A 475 -29.95 9.69 -13.90
CA PHE A 475 -29.40 8.38 -13.53
C PHE A 475 -29.88 7.94 -12.16
N PRO A 476 -30.41 6.71 -12.00
CA PRO A 476 -30.78 6.16 -10.70
C PRO A 476 -29.61 5.45 -10.01
N VAL A 477 -29.74 5.34 -8.69
CA VAL A 477 -28.95 4.46 -7.84
C VAL A 477 -29.87 3.76 -6.85
N ALA A 478 -29.64 2.46 -6.59
CA ALA A 478 -30.40 1.70 -5.64
C ALA A 478 -30.07 2.10 -4.18
N GLU A 479 -30.89 1.67 -3.22
CA GLU A 479 -30.66 1.88 -1.79
C GLU A 479 -29.32 1.28 -1.37
N ARG A 480 -28.48 2.06 -0.63
CA ARG A 480 -27.19 1.63 -0.08
C ARG A 480 -26.31 0.92 -1.13
N SER A 481 -26.13 1.56 -2.27
CA SER A 481 -25.54 0.96 -3.44
C SER A 481 -24.72 1.97 -4.24
N VAL A 482 -24.07 1.47 -5.28
CA VAL A 482 -23.41 2.22 -6.32
C VAL A 482 -23.95 1.81 -7.67
N SER A 483 -24.11 2.74 -8.61
CA SER A 483 -24.40 2.47 -10.01
C SER A 483 -23.33 3.10 -10.90
N VAL A 484 -22.94 2.38 -11.94
CA VAL A 484 -21.91 2.81 -12.90
C VAL A 484 -22.49 2.68 -14.30
N TRP A 485 -22.80 3.82 -14.91
CA TRP A 485 -23.53 3.95 -16.16
C TRP A 485 -22.58 4.12 -17.34
N VAL A 486 -22.68 3.23 -18.30
CA VAL A 486 -21.90 3.27 -19.54
C VAL A 486 -22.83 3.18 -20.76
N ALA A 487 -22.39 3.71 -21.88
CA ALA A 487 -23.16 3.66 -23.13
C ALA A 487 -23.33 2.22 -23.62
N GLN A 488 -24.53 1.87 -24.11
CA GLN A 488 -24.90 0.49 -24.49
C GLN A 488 -24.06 -0.09 -25.63
N ASP A 489 -23.54 0.77 -26.51
CA ASP A 489 -22.72 0.35 -27.66
C ASP A 489 -21.24 0.10 -27.31
N THR A 490 -20.85 0.23 -26.02
CA THR A 490 -19.50 -0.04 -25.52
C THR A 490 -19.29 -1.51 -25.16
N GLU A 491 -20.28 -2.39 -25.32
CA GLU A 491 -20.13 -3.83 -25.21
C GLU A 491 -19.47 -4.42 -26.47
N GLY A 492 -18.19 -4.74 -26.35
CA GLY A 492 -17.51 -5.71 -27.21
C GLY A 492 -17.02 -5.19 -28.55
N GLN A 493 -16.03 -4.35 -28.55
CA GLN A 493 -15.07 -4.31 -29.64
C GLN A 493 -13.76 -5.02 -29.27
#